data_666c2a49abdc6e02134ae9b3acc489f1
#
_entry.id   666c2a49abdc6e02134ae9b3acc489f1
#
_cell.length_a   1.000
_cell.length_b   1.000
_cell.length_c   1.000
_cell.angle_alpha   90.00
_cell.angle_beta   90.00
_cell.angle_gamma   90.00
#
_symmetry.space_group_name_H-M   'P 1'
#
loop_
_entity.id
_entity.type
_entity.pdbx_description
1 polymer ?
#
loop_
_entity_poly.entity_id
_entity_poly.type
_entity_poly.pdbx_seq_one_letter_code
_entity_poly.pdbx_strand_id
1 'polypeptide(L)'
;HASQINGREANEIILLNSHDGTSSYQMLAGMFRFVCSNGLVCGDTVADVRVPHKGDVAAHVIEGAYEVLHGFDRVQESRDAMRAITLDAGESEVFARAALALKYDEDKPAPITESQILMPRRHDDDRRDLWSVFNRTQENLTKGGLSARAANGRRQTTRPVQGIDQSVRLNRALWLLADGLRQLKA
;
A
#
# COMPACT_ATOMS: atom_id res chain seq x y z
N HIS A 1 -13.73 14.67 -2.83
CA HIS A 1 -12.28 14.55 -2.96
C HIS A 1 -11.62 15.83 -2.47
N ALA A 2 -11.16 15.84 -1.21
CA ALA A 2 -10.21 16.86 -0.74
C ALA A 2 -8.81 16.30 -1.05
N SER A 3 -8.24 16.68 -2.19
CA SER A 3 -6.89 16.27 -2.57
C SER A 3 -5.95 17.48 -2.43
N GLN A 4 -5.00 17.39 -1.54
CA GLN A 4 -3.82 18.23 -1.63
C GLN A 4 -2.88 17.59 -2.66
N ILE A 5 -2.78 18.22 -3.83
CA ILE A 5 -1.90 17.77 -4.90
C ILE A 5 -0.49 18.30 -4.59
N ASN A 6 0.43 17.39 -4.31
CA ASN A 6 1.84 17.72 -4.10
C ASN A 6 2.66 17.03 -5.19
N GLY A 7 2.74 17.64 -6.36
CA GLY A 7 3.47 17.12 -7.50
C GLY A 7 2.82 15.86 -8.11
N ARG A 8 3.49 14.69 -7.98
CA ARG A 8 3.05 13.42 -8.55
C ARG A 8 2.18 12.57 -7.62
N GLU A 9 1.89 13.05 -6.44
CA GLU A 9 1.16 12.34 -5.37
C GLU A 9 0.05 13.22 -4.79
N ALA A 10 -1.05 12.62 -4.40
CA ALA A 10 -2.14 13.29 -3.70
C ALA A 10 -2.61 12.46 -2.50
N ASN A 11 -2.95 13.14 -1.41
CA ASN A 11 -3.66 12.51 -0.31
C ASN A 11 -5.10 12.20 -0.74
N GLU A 12 -5.60 11.03 -0.40
CA GLU A 12 -6.97 10.62 -0.67
C GLU A 12 -7.65 10.05 0.57
N ILE A 13 -8.96 10.22 0.66
CA ILE A 13 -9.79 9.51 1.64
C ILE A 13 -10.44 8.34 0.91
N ILE A 14 -10.18 7.13 1.38
CA ILE A 14 -10.80 5.92 0.87
C ILE A 14 -11.98 5.60 1.78
N LEU A 15 -13.19 5.62 1.21
CA LEU A 15 -14.41 5.26 1.90
C LEU A 15 -14.82 3.84 1.49
N LEU A 16 -14.87 2.94 2.47
CA LEU A 16 -15.40 1.60 2.30
C LEU A 16 -16.78 1.52 2.94
N ASN A 17 -17.75 1.02 2.18
CA ASN A 17 -19.11 0.80 2.64
C ASN A 17 -19.54 -0.64 2.34
N SER A 18 -20.16 -1.28 3.32
CA SER A 18 -20.78 -2.59 3.13
C SER A 18 -22.27 -2.41 2.79
N HIS A 19 -22.72 -3.01 1.68
CA HIS A 19 -24.11 -2.94 1.24
C HIS A 19 -25.06 -3.87 2.02
N ASP A 20 -24.53 -4.79 2.80
CA ASP A 20 -25.33 -5.76 3.58
C ASP A 20 -25.78 -5.26 4.97
N GLY A 21 -25.39 -4.05 5.32
CA GLY A 21 -25.74 -3.42 6.61
C GLY A 21 -25.03 -4.04 7.83
N THR A 22 -24.13 -5.00 7.63
CA THR A 22 -23.44 -5.71 8.72
C THR A 22 -22.15 -5.01 9.14
N SER A 23 -21.58 -4.16 8.29
CA SER A 23 -20.31 -3.49 8.52
C SER A 23 -20.48 -1.98 8.66
N SER A 24 -19.69 -1.38 9.54
CA SER A 24 -19.56 0.07 9.67
C SER A 24 -18.94 0.70 8.42
N TYR A 25 -19.19 1.97 8.17
CA TYR A 25 -18.39 2.74 7.24
C TYR A 25 -16.94 2.78 7.73
N GLN A 26 -16.00 2.52 6.83
CA GLN A 26 -14.59 2.71 7.10
C GLN A 26 -14.04 3.86 6.25
N MET A 27 -13.36 4.79 6.90
CA MET A 27 -12.60 5.85 6.23
C MET A 27 -11.12 5.60 6.49
N LEU A 28 -10.35 5.56 5.41
CA LEU A 28 -8.92 5.26 5.46
C LEU A 28 -8.16 6.42 4.82
N ALA A 29 -7.04 6.79 5.42
CA ALA A 29 -6.08 7.64 4.73
C ALA A 29 -5.41 6.87 3.61
N GLY A 30 -5.28 7.49 2.47
CA GLY A 30 -4.60 6.96 1.31
C GLY A 30 -3.69 8.00 0.68
N MET A 31 -2.74 7.52 -0.12
CA MET A 31 -1.92 8.36 -0.98
C MET A 31 -2.00 7.83 -2.41
N PHE A 32 -2.45 8.68 -3.31
CA PHE A 32 -2.57 8.35 -4.72
C PHE A 32 -1.36 8.85 -5.48
N ARG A 33 -0.70 7.97 -6.24
CA ARG A 33 0.37 8.34 -7.16
C ARG A 33 -0.18 8.42 -8.57
N PHE A 34 -0.17 9.62 -9.15
CA PHE A 34 -0.67 9.86 -10.51
C PHE A 34 0.09 9.08 -11.58
N VAL A 35 1.40 8.86 -11.35
CA VAL A 35 2.28 8.19 -12.32
C VAL A 35 1.91 6.73 -12.53
N CYS A 36 1.43 6.04 -11.50
CA CYS A 36 1.09 4.62 -11.57
C CYS A 36 -0.40 4.31 -11.40
N SER A 37 -1.23 5.31 -11.21
CA SER A 37 -2.66 5.14 -10.88
C SER A 37 -2.86 4.16 -9.71
N ASN A 38 -1.99 4.25 -8.72
CA ASN A 38 -1.95 3.35 -7.59
C ASN A 38 -2.47 4.08 -6.36
N GLY A 39 -3.61 3.65 -5.86
CA GLY A 39 -4.09 4.03 -4.54
C GLY A 39 -3.32 3.24 -3.48
N LEU A 40 -2.77 3.91 -2.50
CA LEU A 40 -2.04 3.36 -1.39
C LEU A 40 -2.82 3.63 -0.10
N VAL A 41 -3.18 2.59 0.62
CA VAL A 41 -3.72 2.75 1.99
C VAL A 41 -2.54 2.96 2.92
N CYS A 42 -2.51 4.11 3.57
CA CYS A 42 -1.44 4.50 4.47
C CYS A 42 -1.91 4.45 5.92
N GLY A 43 -1.00 4.12 6.81
CA GLY A 43 -1.22 4.14 8.25
C GLY A 43 -1.86 2.86 8.78
N ASP A 44 -1.67 2.65 10.07
CA ASP A 44 -2.23 1.53 10.81
C ASP A 44 -3.57 1.93 11.44
N THR A 45 -3.55 2.59 12.55
CA THR A 45 -4.75 2.95 13.32
C THR A 45 -5.10 4.44 13.24
N VAL A 46 -4.16 5.27 12.82
CA VAL A 46 -4.25 6.74 12.92
C VAL A 46 -5.24 7.34 11.93
N ALA A 47 -5.62 6.58 10.91
CA ALA A 47 -6.48 7.05 9.84
C ALA A 47 -7.52 5.99 9.44
N ASP A 48 -7.86 5.07 10.35
CA ASP A 48 -8.92 4.07 10.18
C ASP A 48 -10.07 4.44 11.11
N VAL A 49 -11.00 5.20 10.59
CA VAL A 49 -12.19 5.60 11.34
C VAL A 49 -13.37 4.74 10.93
N ARG A 50 -13.98 4.08 11.91
CA ARG A 50 -15.17 3.24 11.71
C ARG A 50 -16.41 3.97 12.21
N VAL A 51 -17.33 4.25 11.30
CA VAL A 51 -18.59 4.91 11.60
C VAL A 51 -19.72 3.87 11.61
N PRO A 52 -20.39 3.66 12.76
CA PRO A 52 -21.51 2.74 12.83
C PRO A 52 -22.72 3.27 12.03
N HIS A 53 -23.52 2.37 11.46
CA HIS A 53 -24.75 2.70 10.72
C HIS A 53 -25.94 3.13 11.64
N LYS A 54 -25.68 3.45 12.91
CA LYS A 54 -26.70 3.83 13.90
C LYS A 54 -26.43 5.22 14.47
N GLY A 55 -27.49 5.94 14.80
CA GLY A 55 -27.40 7.28 15.34
C GLY A 55 -27.27 8.36 14.26
N ASP A 56 -26.63 9.48 14.58
CA ASP A 56 -26.37 10.56 13.63
C ASP A 56 -25.14 10.18 12.76
N VAL A 57 -25.42 9.38 11.74
CA VAL A 57 -24.39 8.89 10.81
C VAL A 57 -23.67 10.05 10.10
N ALA A 58 -24.40 11.15 9.79
CA ALA A 58 -23.83 12.30 9.09
C ALA A 58 -22.78 13.01 9.96
N ALA A 59 -23.09 13.25 11.23
CA ALA A 59 -22.13 13.85 12.16
C ALA A 59 -20.89 12.97 12.34
N HIS A 60 -21.07 11.67 12.53
CA HIS A 60 -19.96 10.72 12.68
C HIS A 60 -19.09 10.62 11.42
N VAL A 61 -19.69 10.68 10.21
CA VAL A 61 -18.93 10.71 8.95
C VAL A 61 -18.10 11.98 8.85
N ILE A 62 -18.66 13.13 9.23
CA ILE A 62 -17.92 14.41 9.21
C ILE A 62 -16.76 14.38 10.20
N GLU A 63 -17.02 13.97 11.45
CA GLU A 63 -15.99 13.84 12.48
C GLU A 63 -14.87 12.89 12.05
N GLY A 64 -15.23 11.70 11.56
CA GLY A 64 -14.26 10.74 11.05
C GLY A 64 -13.45 11.27 9.86
N ALA A 65 -14.05 12.06 8.97
CA ALA A 65 -13.32 12.69 7.87
C ALA A 65 -12.27 13.68 8.38
N TYR A 66 -12.59 14.45 9.45
CA TYR A 66 -11.59 15.34 10.08
C TYR A 66 -10.46 14.56 10.74
N GLU A 67 -10.72 13.43 11.41
CA GLU A 67 -9.68 12.58 11.98
C GLU A 67 -8.74 12.03 10.89
N VAL A 68 -9.30 11.58 9.75
CA VAL A 68 -8.51 11.12 8.61
C VAL A 68 -7.67 12.27 8.02
N LEU A 69 -8.23 13.47 7.90
CA LEU A 69 -7.51 14.65 7.42
C LEU A 69 -6.32 15.00 8.33
N HIS A 70 -6.50 14.95 9.65
CA HIS A 70 -5.41 15.17 10.60
C HIS A 70 -4.35 14.04 10.55
N GLY A 71 -4.74 12.85 10.10
CA GLY A 71 -3.81 11.72 9.89
C GLY A 71 -2.86 11.93 8.71
N PHE A 72 -3.21 12.78 7.73
CA PHE A 72 -2.38 12.99 6.53
C PHE A 72 -1.01 13.60 6.82
N ASP A 73 -0.90 14.47 7.81
CA ASP A 73 0.39 15.08 8.19
C ASP A 73 1.38 13.97 8.61
N ARG A 74 0.93 13.03 9.43
CA ARG A 74 1.74 11.88 9.86
C ARG A 74 2.11 10.95 8.71
N VAL A 75 1.20 10.74 7.76
CA VAL A 75 1.47 9.97 6.54
C VAL A 75 2.56 10.64 5.70
N GLN A 76 2.48 11.98 5.57
CA GLN A 76 3.49 12.75 4.85
C GLN A 76 4.85 12.72 5.55
N GLU A 77 4.88 12.87 6.87
CA GLU A 77 6.09 12.76 7.69
C GLU A 77 6.74 11.38 7.52
N SER A 78 5.96 10.30 7.61
CA SER A 78 6.46 8.94 7.39
C SER A 78 7.00 8.74 5.98
N ARG A 79 6.31 9.24 4.95
CA ARG A 79 6.77 9.22 3.57
C ARG A 79 8.11 9.94 3.42
N ASP A 80 8.23 11.14 3.96
CA ASP A 80 9.44 11.97 3.84
C ASP A 80 10.61 11.33 4.60
N ALA A 81 10.35 10.73 5.76
CA ALA A 81 11.32 9.92 6.48
C ALA A 81 11.77 8.69 5.68
N MET A 82 10.84 7.97 5.03
CA MET A 82 11.19 6.85 4.14
C MET A 82 12.02 7.29 2.94
N ARG A 83 11.80 8.49 2.42
CA ARG A 83 12.60 9.07 1.32
C ARG A 83 14.04 9.42 1.73
N ALA A 84 14.26 9.71 3.00
CA ALA A 84 15.58 10.00 3.54
C ALA A 84 16.43 8.73 3.77
N ILE A 85 15.82 7.54 3.76
CA ILE A 85 16.48 6.27 4.02
C ILE A 85 16.85 5.61 2.70
N THR A 86 18.15 5.42 2.44
CA THR A 86 18.64 4.65 1.32
C THR A 86 18.81 3.17 1.71
N LEU A 87 18.32 2.28 0.88
CA LEU A 87 18.50 0.85 1.04
C LEU A 87 19.64 0.36 0.16
N ASP A 88 20.46 -0.54 0.68
CA ASP A 88 21.40 -1.31 -0.13
C ASP A 88 20.68 -2.45 -0.88
N ALA A 89 21.42 -3.22 -1.67
CA ALA A 89 20.84 -4.30 -2.48
C ALA A 89 20.31 -5.43 -1.59
N GLY A 90 21.02 -5.79 -0.53
CA GLY A 90 20.61 -6.84 0.41
C GLY A 90 19.37 -6.45 1.21
N GLU A 91 19.30 -5.22 1.69
CA GLU A 91 18.15 -4.67 2.41
C GLU A 91 16.90 -4.62 1.51
N SER A 92 17.08 -4.21 0.26
CA SER A 92 15.99 -4.20 -0.73
C SER A 92 15.47 -5.62 -1.01
N GLU A 93 16.38 -6.61 -1.10
CA GLU A 93 16.01 -8.00 -1.31
C GLU A 93 15.27 -8.59 -0.09
N VAL A 94 15.72 -8.30 1.13
CA VAL A 94 15.05 -8.72 2.37
C VAL A 94 13.65 -8.10 2.45
N PHE A 95 13.51 -6.81 2.14
CA PHE A 95 12.20 -6.15 2.06
C PHE A 95 11.29 -6.82 1.03
N ALA A 96 11.80 -7.10 -0.16
CA ALA A 96 11.05 -7.76 -1.23
C ALA A 96 10.61 -9.18 -0.85
N ARG A 97 11.47 -9.94 -0.17
CA ARG A 97 11.13 -11.28 0.34
C ARG A 97 10.01 -11.24 1.36
N ALA A 98 10.09 -10.32 2.33
CA ALA A 98 9.03 -10.11 3.30
C ALA A 98 7.71 -9.68 2.62
N ALA A 99 7.78 -8.81 1.61
CA ALA A 99 6.62 -8.38 0.85
C ALA A 99 5.97 -9.51 0.03
N LEU A 100 6.76 -10.43 -0.53
CA LEU A 100 6.24 -11.64 -1.19
C LEU A 100 5.47 -12.51 -0.21
N ALA A 101 5.96 -12.70 1.01
CA ALA A 101 5.29 -13.48 2.05
C ALA A 101 3.95 -12.88 2.52
N LEU A 102 3.71 -11.58 2.29
CA LEU A 102 2.40 -10.97 2.56
C LEU A 102 1.32 -11.36 1.54
N LYS A 103 1.73 -11.79 0.35
CA LYS A 103 0.80 -12.15 -0.75
C LYS A 103 0.73 -13.65 -1.01
N TYR A 104 1.80 -14.38 -0.76
CA TYR A 104 1.94 -15.79 -1.09
C TYR A 104 2.21 -16.59 0.17
N ASP A 105 1.48 -17.68 0.36
CA ASP A 105 1.59 -18.57 1.51
C ASP A 105 2.69 -19.63 1.27
N GLU A 106 3.13 -20.28 2.34
CA GLU A 106 4.08 -21.40 2.26
C GLU A 106 3.55 -22.55 1.37
N ASP A 107 2.25 -22.83 1.43
CA ASP A 107 1.59 -23.84 0.60
C ASP A 107 1.51 -23.45 -0.89
N LYS A 108 1.62 -22.16 -1.19
CA LYS A 108 1.58 -21.60 -2.55
C LYS A 108 2.71 -20.59 -2.72
N PRO A 109 3.95 -21.07 -2.87
CA PRO A 109 5.10 -20.19 -2.95
C PRO A 109 4.99 -19.20 -4.11
N ALA A 110 5.63 -18.05 -3.93
CA ALA A 110 5.65 -17.01 -4.94
C ALA A 110 6.18 -17.56 -6.28
N PRO A 111 5.46 -17.37 -7.39
CA PRO A 111 5.92 -17.81 -8.71
C PRO A 111 6.94 -16.86 -9.32
N ILE A 112 7.37 -15.85 -8.61
CA ILE A 112 8.30 -14.78 -8.99
C ILE A 112 9.34 -14.57 -7.89
N THR A 113 10.44 -13.95 -8.26
CA THR A 113 11.57 -13.67 -7.36
C THR A 113 11.51 -12.25 -6.81
N GLU A 114 12.32 -12.00 -5.77
CA GLU A 114 12.52 -10.68 -5.16
C GLU A 114 13.00 -9.67 -6.20
N SER A 115 13.94 -10.04 -7.05
CA SER A 115 14.45 -9.17 -8.10
C SER A 115 13.35 -8.72 -9.07
N GLN A 116 12.38 -9.59 -9.36
CA GLN A 116 11.29 -9.26 -10.27
C GLN A 116 10.31 -8.25 -9.67
N ILE A 117 10.00 -8.33 -8.37
CA ILE A 117 9.13 -7.31 -7.75
C ILE A 117 9.86 -6.00 -7.45
N LEU A 118 11.19 -6.00 -7.44
CA LEU A 118 12.02 -4.81 -7.32
C LEU A 118 12.26 -4.11 -8.66
N MET A 119 11.90 -4.74 -9.80
CA MET A 119 12.07 -4.11 -11.10
C MET A 119 11.23 -2.84 -11.23
N PRO A 120 11.85 -1.70 -11.61
CA PRO A 120 11.09 -0.49 -11.88
C PRO A 120 10.24 -0.67 -13.15
N ARG A 121 8.99 -0.23 -13.10
CA ARG A 121 8.12 -0.19 -14.29
C ARG A 121 8.40 1.02 -15.18
N ARG A 122 9.10 2.01 -14.64
CA ARG A 122 9.46 3.28 -15.29
C ARG A 122 10.88 3.67 -14.91
N HIS A 123 11.54 4.39 -15.80
CA HIS A 123 12.90 4.85 -15.58
C HIS A 123 13.03 5.72 -14.32
N ASP A 124 12.05 6.56 -14.04
CA ASP A 124 12.05 7.47 -12.88
C ASP A 124 11.84 6.76 -11.52
N ASP A 125 11.48 5.49 -11.54
CA ASP A 125 11.21 4.70 -10.33
C ASP A 125 12.46 3.90 -9.84
N ASP A 126 13.62 4.07 -10.48
CA ASP A 126 14.86 3.35 -10.13
C ASP A 126 15.67 4.01 -8.98
N ARG A 127 14.99 4.64 -8.06
CA ARG A 127 15.63 5.20 -6.85
C ARG A 127 15.73 4.13 -5.77
N ARG A 128 16.76 4.28 -4.90
CA ARG A 128 17.05 3.31 -3.82
C ARG A 128 16.53 3.76 -2.45
N ASP A 129 15.83 4.86 -2.37
CA ASP A 129 15.18 5.24 -1.11
C ASP A 129 14.04 4.27 -0.78
N LEU A 130 13.79 4.06 0.53
CA LEU A 130 12.79 3.13 1.03
C LEU A 130 11.40 3.41 0.45
N TRP A 131 11.03 4.69 0.25
CA TRP A 131 9.74 5.04 -0.34
C TRP A 131 9.62 4.55 -1.79
N SER A 132 10.67 4.71 -2.59
CA SER A 132 10.69 4.25 -3.99
C SER A 132 10.69 2.72 -4.09
N VAL A 133 11.47 2.04 -3.24
CA VAL A 133 11.48 0.57 -3.16
C VAL A 133 10.12 0.02 -2.75
N PHE A 134 9.51 0.60 -1.71
CA PHE A 134 8.16 0.26 -1.26
C PHE A 134 7.12 0.41 -2.38
N ASN A 135 7.10 1.54 -3.07
CA ASN A 135 6.14 1.79 -4.14
C ASN A 135 6.30 0.84 -5.33
N ARG A 136 7.54 0.52 -5.76
CA ARG A 136 7.78 -0.48 -6.82
C ARG A 136 7.24 -1.84 -6.42
N THR A 137 7.58 -2.27 -5.22
CA THR A 137 7.14 -3.54 -4.67
C THR A 137 5.62 -3.62 -4.59
N GLN A 138 4.98 -2.58 -4.05
CA GLN A 138 3.54 -2.48 -3.94
C GLN A 138 2.86 -2.53 -5.33
N GLU A 139 3.34 -1.74 -6.30
CA GLU A 139 2.77 -1.72 -7.65
C GLU A 139 2.91 -3.09 -8.34
N ASN A 140 4.08 -3.73 -8.23
CA ASN A 140 4.34 -5.02 -8.83
C ASN A 140 3.48 -6.13 -8.21
N LEU A 141 3.25 -6.10 -6.90
CA LEU A 141 2.40 -7.08 -6.23
C LEU A 141 0.93 -6.86 -6.52
N THR A 142 0.46 -5.61 -6.56
CA THR A 142 -0.97 -5.30 -6.74
C THR A 142 -1.43 -5.42 -8.18
N LYS A 143 -0.66 -4.89 -9.14
CA LYS A 143 -1.01 -4.93 -10.56
C LYS A 143 -0.71 -6.26 -11.24
N GLY A 144 0.22 -7.03 -10.72
CA GLY A 144 0.65 -8.25 -11.36
C GLY A 144 1.29 -8.01 -12.75
N GLY A 145 1.07 -8.95 -13.67
CA GLY A 145 1.63 -8.86 -15.03
C GLY A 145 3.11 -9.24 -15.13
N LEU A 146 3.73 -9.69 -14.03
CA LEU A 146 5.11 -10.15 -14.03
C LEU A 146 5.20 -11.56 -14.60
N SER A 147 6.25 -11.81 -15.41
CA SER A 147 6.52 -13.15 -15.94
C SER A 147 6.83 -14.10 -14.80
N ALA A 148 6.14 -15.22 -14.77
CA ALA A 148 6.24 -16.24 -13.75
C ALA A 148 6.38 -17.63 -14.39
N ARG A 149 6.74 -18.62 -13.57
CA ARG A 149 6.69 -20.03 -13.95
C ARG A 149 5.79 -20.79 -12.98
N ALA A 150 4.85 -21.53 -13.52
CA ALA A 150 4.04 -22.47 -12.73
C ALA A 150 4.93 -23.65 -12.26
N ALA A 151 4.46 -24.40 -11.26
CA ALA A 151 5.14 -25.59 -10.75
C ALA A 151 5.46 -26.64 -11.84
N ASN A 152 4.63 -26.69 -12.90
CA ASN A 152 4.83 -27.57 -14.07
C ASN A 152 5.74 -26.97 -15.15
N GLY A 153 6.45 -25.89 -14.84
CA GLY A 153 7.40 -25.21 -15.75
C GLY A 153 6.76 -24.32 -16.81
N ARG A 154 5.43 -24.29 -16.94
CA ARG A 154 4.76 -23.43 -17.93
C ARG A 154 4.92 -21.95 -17.59
N ARG A 155 5.11 -21.14 -18.63
CA ARG A 155 5.10 -19.68 -18.47
C ARG A 155 3.70 -19.21 -18.10
N GLN A 156 3.64 -18.34 -17.11
CA GLN A 156 2.41 -17.65 -16.69
C GLN A 156 2.76 -16.22 -16.30
N THR A 157 1.75 -15.41 -16.10
CA THR A 157 1.91 -14.07 -15.53
C THR A 157 1.22 -14.00 -14.17
N THR A 158 1.80 -13.23 -13.25
CA THR A 158 1.16 -12.96 -11.97
C THR A 158 -0.15 -12.22 -12.18
N ARG A 159 -1.17 -12.59 -11.39
CA ARG A 159 -2.48 -11.94 -11.46
C ARG A 159 -2.50 -10.68 -10.59
N PRO A 160 -3.26 -9.65 -11.01
CA PRO A 160 -3.52 -8.51 -10.14
C PRO A 160 -4.28 -8.95 -8.88
N VAL A 161 -4.16 -8.17 -7.82
CA VAL A 161 -4.99 -8.33 -6.62
C VAL A 161 -6.41 -7.95 -7.00
N GLN A 162 -7.35 -8.85 -6.81
CA GLN A 162 -8.77 -8.64 -7.08
C GLN A 162 -9.53 -8.49 -5.76
N GLY A 163 -10.45 -7.53 -5.75
CA GLY A 163 -11.24 -7.23 -4.56
C GLY A 163 -10.63 -6.14 -3.69
N ILE A 164 -11.51 -5.27 -3.20
CA ILE A 164 -11.14 -4.09 -2.40
C ILE A 164 -10.51 -4.53 -1.08
N ASP A 165 -11.09 -5.52 -0.40
CA ASP A 165 -10.61 -5.98 0.90
C ASP A 165 -9.20 -6.57 0.84
N GLN A 166 -8.92 -7.39 -0.19
CA GLN A 166 -7.57 -7.94 -0.39
C GLN A 166 -6.55 -6.86 -0.70
N SER A 167 -6.95 -5.87 -1.52
CA SER A 167 -6.10 -4.73 -1.85
C SER A 167 -5.79 -3.90 -0.60
N VAL A 168 -6.79 -3.57 0.21
CA VAL A 168 -6.62 -2.82 1.45
C VAL A 168 -5.72 -3.58 2.43
N ARG A 169 -5.96 -4.88 2.64
CA ARG A 169 -5.14 -5.71 3.55
C ARG A 169 -3.69 -5.75 3.12
N LEU A 170 -3.41 -6.01 1.84
CA LEU A 170 -2.05 -6.07 1.32
C LEU A 170 -1.35 -4.71 1.43
N ASN A 171 -2.03 -3.62 1.06
CA ASN A 171 -1.47 -2.28 1.15
C ASN A 171 -1.11 -1.89 2.59
N ARG A 172 -2.00 -2.20 3.56
CA ARG A 172 -1.73 -1.97 4.99
C ARG A 172 -0.53 -2.77 5.48
N ALA A 173 -0.47 -4.06 5.14
CA ALA A 173 0.65 -4.91 5.55
C ALA A 173 1.98 -4.44 4.95
N LEU A 174 1.98 -4.01 3.69
CA LEU A 174 3.16 -3.42 3.04
C LEU A 174 3.58 -2.10 3.68
N TRP A 175 2.61 -1.25 4.05
CA TRP A 175 2.91 -0.01 4.78
C TRP A 175 3.57 -0.29 6.11
N LEU A 176 3.00 -1.20 6.91
CA LEU A 176 3.57 -1.59 8.21
C LEU A 176 4.97 -2.18 8.07
N LEU A 177 5.22 -2.99 7.03
CA LEU A 177 6.54 -3.52 6.73
C LEU A 177 7.54 -2.39 6.42
N ALA A 178 7.14 -1.40 5.61
CA ALA A 178 8.01 -0.27 5.28
C ALA A 178 8.25 0.64 6.50
N ASP A 179 7.23 0.91 7.29
CA ASP A 179 7.34 1.72 8.50
C ASP A 179 8.20 1.01 9.57
N GLY A 180 8.05 -0.30 9.72
CA GLY A 180 8.90 -1.11 10.59
C GLY A 180 10.38 -1.05 10.18
N LEU A 181 10.68 -1.16 8.88
CA LEU A 181 12.05 -1.00 8.39
C LEU A 181 12.57 0.43 8.60
N ARG A 182 11.74 1.44 8.41
CA ARG A 182 12.07 2.84 8.72
C ARG A 182 12.48 3.00 10.17
N GLN A 183 11.70 2.43 11.11
CA GLN A 183 11.99 2.50 12.54
C GLN A 183 13.30 1.79 12.93
N LEU A 184 13.62 0.68 12.26
CA LEU A 184 14.86 -0.05 12.50
C LEU A 184 16.11 0.70 12.00
N LYS A 185 15.95 1.62 11.04
CA LYS A 185 17.05 2.40 10.45
C LYS A 185 17.14 3.85 10.95
N ALA A 186 16.20 4.28 11.79
CA ALA A 186 16.23 5.59 12.43
C ALA A 186 17.12 5.59 13.65
#